data_6a1b4d3310a44c49da338d4caa16ef26
#
_entry.id   6a1b4d3310a44c49da338d4caa16ef26
#
_cell.length_a   1.000
_cell.length_b   1.000
_cell.length_c   1.000
_cell.angle_alpha   90.00
_cell.angle_beta   90.00
_cell.angle_gamma   90.00
#
_symmetry.space_group_name_H-M   'P 1'
#
loop_
_entity.id
_entity.type
_entity.pdbx_description
1 polymer ?
#
loop_
_entity_poly.entity_id
_entity_poly.type
_entity_poly.pdbx_seq_one_letter_code
_entity_poly.pdbx_strand_id
1 'polypeptide(L)'
;MSGATGRREETEVKLPAPDLGHVRDRLADLGARLRSARHDESNDLFDDAERRLSGSGRTVRLRRAAGRSVLTYKGVARFEDGARVREEREVDVSDPAEAEAILNGLGLRRTFRYEKRREEWDGGDCVVALDETPIGDFVEIEGDPAAIRKLVASLGLDASEAVPHSYPEIYLRRRKQDPSLPPDMVFVPKKRP
;
A
#
# COMPACT_ATOMS: atom_id res chain seq x y z
N MET A 1 -0.50 -11.38 29.46
CA MET A 1 -0.78 -10.45 28.35
C MET A 1 0.47 -9.59 28.17
N SER A 2 1.41 -10.05 27.37
CA SER A 2 2.66 -9.31 27.10
C SER A 2 2.60 -8.90 25.63
N GLY A 3 2.19 -7.64 25.39
CA GLY A 3 2.29 -7.03 24.07
C GLY A 3 3.77 -6.72 23.81
N ALA A 4 4.40 -7.54 23.01
CA ALA A 4 5.72 -7.23 22.48
C ALA A 4 5.58 -5.99 21.56
N THR A 5 5.94 -4.81 22.07
CA THR A 5 6.22 -3.60 21.30
C THR A 5 7.55 -3.78 20.57
N GLY A 6 7.65 -4.80 19.73
CA GLY A 6 8.75 -4.99 18.82
C GLY A 6 8.61 -4.00 17.67
N ARG A 7 9.72 -3.40 17.27
CA ARG A 7 9.87 -2.72 15.98
C ARG A 7 9.44 -3.72 14.92
N ARG A 8 8.26 -3.49 14.30
CA ARG A 8 7.77 -4.37 13.25
C ARG A 8 8.37 -3.85 11.94
N GLU A 9 9.35 -4.57 11.42
CA GLU A 9 9.85 -4.31 10.08
C GLU A 9 8.95 -5.03 9.08
N GLU A 10 8.46 -4.30 8.10
CA GLU A 10 7.72 -4.80 6.95
C GLU A 10 8.70 -4.96 5.80
N THR A 11 8.69 -6.13 5.17
CA THR A 11 9.42 -6.41 3.94
C THR A 11 8.41 -6.71 2.85
N GLU A 12 8.41 -5.91 1.80
CA GLU A 12 7.47 -6.02 0.67
C GLU A 12 8.17 -5.94 -0.67
N VAL A 13 7.61 -6.62 -1.67
CA VAL A 13 7.90 -6.39 -3.09
C VAL A 13 6.61 -5.98 -3.79
N LYS A 14 6.71 -5.02 -4.73
CA LYS A 14 5.60 -4.59 -5.58
C LYS A 14 5.95 -4.86 -7.02
N LEU A 15 5.04 -5.50 -7.75
CA LEU A 15 5.21 -5.88 -9.15
C LEU A 15 4.00 -5.39 -9.96
N PRO A 16 4.20 -4.84 -11.16
CA PRO A 16 3.09 -4.62 -12.09
C PRO A 16 2.44 -5.97 -12.45
N ALA A 17 1.13 -5.99 -12.55
CA ALA A 17 0.39 -7.20 -12.92
C ALA A 17 -0.80 -6.83 -13.81
N PRO A 18 -0.64 -6.79 -15.13
CA PRO A 18 -1.71 -6.38 -16.05
C PRO A 18 -2.90 -7.34 -16.07
N ASP A 19 -2.73 -8.55 -15.54
CA ASP A 19 -3.80 -9.55 -15.40
C ASP A 19 -3.86 -10.11 -13.97
N LEU A 20 -4.61 -9.43 -13.10
CA LEU A 20 -4.86 -9.90 -11.74
C LEU A 20 -5.72 -11.19 -11.70
N GLY A 21 -6.49 -11.46 -12.75
CA GLY A 21 -7.24 -12.72 -12.88
C GLY A 21 -6.30 -13.91 -12.91
N HIS A 22 -5.31 -13.86 -13.79
CA HIS A 22 -4.28 -14.90 -13.88
C HIS A 22 -3.53 -15.10 -12.55
N VAL A 23 -3.16 -14.02 -11.86
CA VAL A 23 -2.48 -14.12 -10.56
C VAL A 23 -3.39 -14.77 -9.50
N ARG A 24 -4.69 -14.43 -9.51
CA ARG A 24 -5.69 -15.04 -8.61
C ARG A 24 -5.80 -16.55 -8.83
N ASP A 25 -5.90 -16.98 -10.08
CA ASP A 25 -5.97 -18.40 -10.44
C ASP A 25 -4.72 -19.14 -9.98
N ARG A 26 -3.54 -18.56 -10.20
CA ARG A 26 -2.26 -19.13 -9.73
C ARG A 26 -2.18 -19.22 -8.20
N LEU A 27 -2.67 -18.22 -7.47
CA LEU A 27 -2.75 -18.29 -6.00
C LEU A 27 -3.64 -19.44 -5.54
N ALA A 28 -4.80 -19.61 -6.17
CA ALA A 28 -5.70 -20.70 -5.87
C ALA A 28 -5.06 -22.07 -6.16
N ASP A 29 -4.39 -22.24 -7.30
CA ASP A 29 -3.66 -23.47 -7.68
C ASP A 29 -2.55 -23.80 -6.67
N LEU A 30 -1.90 -22.78 -6.09
CA LEU A 30 -0.87 -22.94 -5.07
C LEU A 30 -1.46 -23.22 -3.67
N GLY A 31 -2.78 -23.26 -3.54
CA GLY A 31 -3.47 -23.52 -2.27
C GLY A 31 -3.51 -22.32 -1.33
N ALA A 32 -3.24 -21.10 -1.83
CA ALA A 32 -3.43 -19.89 -1.05
C ALA A 32 -4.91 -19.68 -0.67
N ARG A 33 -5.15 -19.04 0.47
CA ARG A 33 -6.50 -18.80 0.97
C ARG A 33 -6.87 -17.33 0.87
N LEU A 34 -8.08 -17.04 0.39
CA LEU A 34 -8.61 -15.68 0.40
C LEU A 34 -8.72 -15.20 1.85
N ARG A 35 -7.99 -14.12 2.17
CA ARG A 35 -7.98 -13.47 3.49
C ARG A 35 -9.00 -12.36 3.57
N SER A 36 -9.08 -11.54 2.51
CA SER A 36 -10.03 -10.44 2.39
C SER A 36 -10.51 -10.34 0.95
N ALA A 37 -11.82 -10.37 0.75
CA ALA A 37 -12.42 -10.16 -0.56
C ALA A 37 -12.13 -8.74 -1.07
N ARG A 38 -12.20 -8.57 -2.39
CA ARG A 38 -11.99 -7.27 -3.04
C ARG A 38 -12.84 -6.18 -2.42
N HIS A 39 -12.21 -5.13 -1.96
CA HIS A 39 -12.83 -3.97 -1.31
C HIS A 39 -12.15 -2.67 -1.70
N ASP A 40 -12.88 -1.56 -1.58
CA ASP A 40 -12.34 -0.23 -1.82
C ASP A 40 -11.51 0.24 -0.61
N GLU A 41 -10.38 0.85 -0.88
CA GLU A 41 -9.54 1.55 0.11
C GLU A 41 -9.38 3.02 -0.25
N SER A 42 -9.58 3.90 0.73
CA SER A 42 -9.21 5.31 0.66
C SER A 42 -8.12 5.61 1.68
N ASN A 43 -7.05 6.22 1.23
CA ASN A 43 -5.84 6.47 2.01
C ASN A 43 -5.51 7.95 1.98
N ASP A 44 -5.56 8.61 3.14
CA ASP A 44 -5.16 10.01 3.33
C ASP A 44 -3.75 10.07 3.90
N LEU A 45 -2.85 10.79 3.23
CA LEU A 45 -1.50 11.07 3.71
C LEU A 45 -1.45 12.43 4.39
N PHE A 46 -0.77 12.48 5.54
CA PHE A 46 -0.63 13.68 6.36
C PHE A 46 0.82 14.10 6.45
N ASP A 47 1.05 15.41 6.41
CA ASP A 47 2.36 16.02 6.61
C ASP A 47 2.19 17.43 7.20
N ASP A 48 3.28 17.99 7.71
CA ASP A 48 3.31 19.40 8.10
C ASP A 48 3.47 20.33 6.89
N ALA A 49 3.38 21.64 7.14
CA ALA A 49 3.49 22.66 6.09
C ALA A 49 4.81 22.62 5.34
N GLU A 50 5.89 22.24 6.03
CA GLU A 50 7.25 22.16 5.51
C GLU A 50 7.56 20.81 4.85
N ARG A 51 6.61 19.88 4.84
CA ARG A 51 6.78 18.52 4.27
C ARG A 51 7.92 17.73 4.90
N ARG A 52 8.12 17.87 6.21
CA ARG A 52 9.23 17.22 6.94
C ARG A 52 9.12 15.71 7.01
N LEU A 53 7.90 15.15 7.03
CA LEU A 53 7.72 13.70 7.01
C LEU A 53 8.08 13.13 5.63
N SER A 54 7.41 13.56 4.58
CA SER A 54 7.67 13.07 3.22
C SER A 54 9.08 13.44 2.74
N GLY A 55 9.58 14.64 3.08
CA GLY A 55 10.93 15.07 2.76
C GLY A 55 12.02 14.20 3.39
N SER A 56 11.73 13.53 4.51
CA SER A 56 12.63 12.56 5.15
C SER A 56 12.28 11.10 4.88
N GLY A 57 11.38 10.81 3.92
CA GLY A 57 10.99 9.45 3.56
C GLY A 57 10.04 8.77 4.54
N ARG A 58 9.46 9.52 5.48
CA ARG A 58 8.48 9.03 6.46
C ARG A 58 7.05 9.30 5.97
N THR A 59 6.09 8.52 6.48
CA THR A 59 4.68 8.66 6.10
C THR A 59 3.78 8.51 7.32
N VAL A 60 2.78 9.38 7.43
CA VAL A 60 1.61 9.20 8.29
C VAL A 60 0.39 9.03 7.38
N ARG A 61 -0.35 7.93 7.56
CA ARG A 61 -1.48 7.55 6.72
C ARG A 61 -2.69 7.23 7.58
N LEU A 62 -3.84 7.76 7.24
CA LEU A 62 -5.13 7.31 7.73
C LEU A 62 -5.85 6.56 6.60
N ARG A 63 -5.98 5.23 6.75
CA ARG A 63 -6.64 4.34 5.79
C ARG A 63 -8.06 4.06 6.25
N ARG A 64 -8.99 4.06 5.30
CA ARG A 64 -10.38 3.59 5.47
C ARG A 64 -10.62 2.47 4.47
N ALA A 65 -10.97 1.29 4.97
CA ALA A 65 -11.15 0.08 4.16
C ALA A 65 -12.11 -0.88 4.85
N ALA A 66 -13.04 -1.47 4.12
CA ALA A 66 -13.93 -2.53 4.61
C ALA A 66 -14.59 -2.22 5.98
N GLY A 67 -15.02 -0.98 6.20
CA GLY A 67 -15.65 -0.53 7.45
C GLY A 67 -14.68 -0.33 8.63
N ARG A 68 -13.37 -0.47 8.42
CA ARG A 68 -12.32 -0.22 9.42
C ARG A 68 -11.50 1.01 9.04
N SER A 69 -10.93 1.64 10.07
CA SER A 69 -9.95 2.71 9.87
C SER A 69 -8.67 2.40 10.64
N VAL A 70 -7.54 2.69 10.01
CA VAL A 70 -6.21 2.41 10.56
C VAL A 70 -5.32 3.63 10.39
N LEU A 71 -4.71 4.07 11.48
CA LEU A 71 -3.66 5.07 11.45
C LEU A 71 -2.30 4.36 11.41
N THR A 72 -1.51 4.67 10.38
CA THR A 72 -0.21 4.05 10.13
C THR A 72 0.88 5.11 10.17
N TYR A 73 1.97 4.83 10.89
CA TYR A 73 3.25 5.51 10.71
C TYR A 73 4.21 4.57 10.00
N LYS A 74 4.87 5.07 8.95
CA LYS A 74 5.92 4.35 8.22
C LYS A 74 7.23 5.12 8.29
N GLY A 75 8.28 4.45 8.74
CA GLY A 75 9.64 4.99 8.81
C GLY A 75 10.31 5.12 7.45
N VAL A 76 11.58 5.52 7.46
CA VAL A 76 12.41 5.60 6.25
C VAL A 76 12.60 4.19 5.67
N ALA A 77 12.33 4.05 4.37
CA ALA A 77 12.54 2.78 3.69
C ALA A 77 14.01 2.58 3.35
N ARG A 78 14.45 1.32 3.42
CA ARG A 78 15.68 0.84 2.81
C ARG A 78 15.33 -0.24 1.78
N PHE A 79 16.23 -0.51 0.86
CA PHE A 79 16.04 -1.52 -0.17
C PHE A 79 17.11 -2.60 0.01
N GLU A 80 16.66 -3.84 0.14
CA GLU A 80 17.51 -5.02 0.34
C GLU A 80 17.02 -6.12 -0.62
N ASP A 81 17.89 -6.61 -1.47
CA ASP A 81 17.60 -7.70 -2.43
C ASP A 81 16.33 -7.48 -3.29
N GLY A 82 16.08 -6.23 -3.70
CA GLY A 82 14.90 -5.86 -4.50
C GLY A 82 13.61 -5.69 -3.70
N ALA A 83 13.62 -5.98 -2.40
CA ALA A 83 12.51 -5.73 -1.51
C ALA A 83 12.65 -4.39 -0.77
N ARG A 84 11.51 -3.79 -0.43
CA ARG A 84 11.42 -2.59 0.40
C ARG A 84 11.26 -3.01 1.85
N VAL A 85 12.13 -2.52 2.73
CA VAL A 85 12.11 -2.81 4.16
C VAL A 85 11.99 -1.51 4.94
N ARG A 86 11.07 -1.44 5.89
CA ARG A 86 10.90 -0.27 6.76
C ARG A 86 10.18 -0.58 8.07
N GLU A 87 10.35 0.28 9.05
CA GLU A 87 9.53 0.27 10.26
C GLU A 87 8.08 0.63 9.91
N GLU A 88 7.13 -0.13 10.42
CA GLU A 88 5.71 0.18 10.35
C GLU A 88 5.05 0.03 11.72
N ARG A 89 4.18 1.00 12.07
CA ARG A 89 3.33 0.97 13.26
C ARG A 89 1.91 1.29 12.87
N GLU A 90 1.00 0.44 13.28
CA GLU A 90 -0.41 0.60 12.98
C GLU A 90 -1.25 0.54 14.27
N VAL A 91 -2.32 1.31 14.26
CA VAL A 91 -3.35 1.29 15.30
C VAL A 91 -4.73 1.40 14.66
N ASP A 92 -5.66 0.56 15.12
CA ASP A 92 -7.06 0.68 14.74
C ASP A 92 -7.64 1.98 15.31
N VAL A 93 -8.43 2.66 14.48
CA VAL A 93 -9.08 3.92 14.82
C VAL A 93 -10.59 3.73 14.77
N SER A 94 -11.26 3.91 15.89
CA SER A 94 -12.72 3.79 15.98
C SER A 94 -13.45 4.97 15.33
N ASP A 95 -12.86 6.16 15.40
CA ASP A 95 -13.39 7.38 14.80
C ASP A 95 -12.33 8.08 13.93
N PRO A 96 -12.39 7.90 12.60
CA PRO A 96 -11.42 8.50 11.69
C PRO A 96 -11.53 10.02 11.60
N ALA A 97 -12.67 10.63 11.94
CA ALA A 97 -12.82 12.09 11.94
C ALA A 97 -12.09 12.70 13.15
N GLU A 98 -12.21 12.09 14.32
CA GLU A 98 -11.46 12.50 15.51
C GLU A 98 -9.96 12.27 15.34
N ALA A 99 -9.54 11.16 14.71
CA ALA A 99 -8.12 10.94 14.41
C ALA A 99 -7.56 12.03 13.48
N GLU A 100 -8.31 12.44 12.47
CA GLU A 100 -7.94 13.54 11.58
C GLU A 100 -7.89 14.88 12.33
N ALA A 101 -8.84 15.14 13.24
CA ALA A 101 -8.85 16.34 14.09
C ALA A 101 -7.61 16.39 15.00
N ILE A 102 -7.23 15.26 15.60
CA ILE A 102 -6.00 15.15 16.40
C ILE A 102 -4.75 15.43 15.54
N LEU A 103 -4.64 14.80 14.37
CA LEU A 103 -3.52 15.06 13.44
C LEU A 103 -3.45 16.55 13.08
N ASN A 104 -4.61 17.16 12.81
CA ASN A 104 -4.70 18.59 12.54
C ASN A 104 -4.27 19.45 13.74
N GLY A 105 -4.64 19.06 14.97
CA GLY A 105 -4.19 19.70 16.21
C GLY A 105 -2.67 19.62 16.41
N LEU A 106 -2.05 18.54 15.94
CA LEU A 106 -0.59 18.34 15.94
C LEU A 106 0.13 19.07 14.78
N GLY A 107 -0.58 19.87 13.98
CA GLY A 107 0.00 20.62 12.87
C GLY A 107 0.13 19.85 11.57
N LEU A 108 -0.33 18.59 11.52
CA LEU A 108 -0.35 17.80 10.28
C LEU A 108 -1.63 18.09 9.50
N ARG A 109 -1.54 18.13 8.18
CA ARG A 109 -2.67 18.34 7.27
C ARG A 109 -2.67 17.26 6.20
N ARG A 110 -3.87 16.91 5.70
CA ARG A 110 -3.97 16.01 4.56
C ARG A 110 -3.31 16.67 3.35
N THR A 111 -2.33 15.99 2.80
CA THR A 111 -1.50 16.49 1.70
C THR A 111 -1.72 15.73 0.40
N PHE A 112 -2.27 14.52 0.48
CA PHE A 112 -2.54 13.67 -0.67
C PHE A 112 -3.56 12.61 -0.31
N ARG A 113 -4.44 12.27 -1.24
CA ARG A 113 -5.33 11.10 -1.15
C ARG A 113 -5.03 10.14 -2.28
N TYR A 114 -5.07 8.85 -1.98
CA TYR A 114 -5.09 7.83 -3.01
C TYR A 114 -6.09 6.72 -2.70
N GLU A 115 -6.65 6.18 -3.77
CA GLU A 115 -7.60 5.08 -3.71
C GLU A 115 -7.03 3.88 -4.44
N LYS A 116 -7.45 2.71 -3.99
CA LYS A 116 -7.23 1.43 -4.66
C LYS A 116 -8.36 0.48 -4.31
N ARG A 117 -8.48 -0.61 -5.06
CA ARG A 117 -9.29 -1.76 -4.70
C ARG A 117 -8.35 -2.90 -4.44
N ARG A 118 -8.46 -3.47 -3.25
CA ARG A 118 -7.54 -4.50 -2.76
C ARG A 118 -8.27 -5.80 -2.50
N GLU A 119 -7.65 -6.90 -2.89
CA GLU A 119 -8.00 -8.26 -2.49
C GLU A 119 -6.77 -8.88 -1.83
N GLU A 120 -6.92 -9.57 -0.69
CA GLU A 120 -5.78 -10.13 0.04
C GLU A 120 -5.86 -11.65 0.14
N TRP A 121 -4.71 -12.30 0.01
CA TRP A 121 -4.54 -13.73 0.07
C TRP A 121 -3.48 -14.11 1.09
N ASP A 122 -3.72 -15.19 1.83
CA ASP A 122 -2.76 -15.85 2.70
C ASP A 122 -2.02 -16.93 1.87
N GLY A 123 -0.78 -16.66 1.54
CA GLY A 123 0.13 -17.53 0.81
C GLY A 123 1.07 -18.31 1.73
N GLY A 124 0.70 -18.54 2.99
CA GLY A 124 1.50 -19.21 4.00
C GLY A 124 2.47 -18.24 4.70
N ASP A 125 3.75 -18.23 4.30
CA ASP A 125 4.76 -17.32 4.88
C ASP A 125 4.70 -15.90 4.29
N CYS A 126 3.75 -15.63 3.38
CA CYS A 126 3.55 -14.36 2.74
C CYS A 126 2.08 -13.94 2.76
N VAL A 127 1.83 -12.64 2.80
CA VAL A 127 0.54 -12.03 2.45
C VAL A 127 0.66 -11.46 1.05
N VAL A 128 -0.30 -11.76 0.18
CA VAL A 128 -0.36 -11.26 -1.20
C VAL A 128 -1.54 -10.32 -1.34
N ALA A 129 -1.30 -9.11 -1.80
CA ALA A 129 -2.34 -8.16 -2.13
C ALA A 129 -2.42 -7.96 -3.65
N LEU A 130 -3.61 -8.09 -4.20
CA LEU A 130 -3.94 -7.77 -5.58
C LEU A 130 -4.58 -6.38 -5.59
N ASP A 131 -3.89 -5.40 -6.16
CA ASP A 131 -4.26 -3.99 -6.12
C ASP A 131 -4.66 -3.48 -7.51
N GLU A 132 -5.92 -3.11 -7.69
CA GLU A 132 -6.36 -2.26 -8.79
C GLU A 132 -6.18 -0.80 -8.36
N THR A 133 -5.52 0.01 -9.17
CA THR A 133 -5.29 1.44 -8.88
C THR A 133 -5.58 2.32 -10.09
N PRO A 134 -5.78 3.64 -9.92
CA PRO A 134 -5.92 4.56 -11.06
C PRO A 134 -4.70 4.61 -11.99
N ILE A 135 -3.55 4.05 -11.58
CA ILE A 135 -2.30 4.06 -12.34
C ILE A 135 -1.92 2.69 -12.92
N GLY A 136 -2.78 1.69 -12.77
CA GLY A 136 -2.57 0.32 -13.22
C GLY A 136 -2.71 -0.68 -12.07
N ASP A 137 -2.57 -1.94 -12.41
CA ASP A 137 -2.77 -3.04 -11.49
C ASP A 137 -1.41 -3.58 -11.01
N PHE A 138 -1.37 -4.00 -9.74
CA PHE A 138 -0.14 -4.42 -9.08
C PHE A 138 -0.40 -5.62 -8.17
N VAL A 139 0.66 -6.39 -7.93
CA VAL A 139 0.74 -7.37 -6.86
C VAL A 139 1.75 -6.87 -5.83
N GLU A 140 1.34 -6.80 -4.55
CA GLU A 140 2.24 -6.61 -3.42
C GLU A 140 2.37 -7.93 -2.67
N ILE A 141 3.59 -8.34 -2.36
CA ILE A 141 3.87 -9.54 -1.58
C ILE A 141 4.70 -9.12 -0.37
N GLU A 142 4.14 -9.36 0.83
CA GLU A 142 4.75 -9.04 2.12
C GLU A 142 5.10 -10.34 2.85
N GLY A 143 6.29 -10.42 3.44
CA GLY A 143 6.71 -11.59 4.22
C GLY A 143 8.22 -11.73 4.39
N ASP A 144 8.68 -12.95 4.63
CA ASP A 144 10.10 -13.27 4.66
C ASP A 144 10.73 -13.13 3.27
N PRO A 145 11.92 -12.53 3.12
CA PRO A 145 12.55 -12.31 1.80
C PRO A 145 12.72 -13.58 0.96
N ALA A 146 13.01 -14.73 1.58
CA ALA A 146 13.15 -15.99 0.84
C ALA A 146 11.79 -16.51 0.38
N ALA A 147 10.76 -16.38 1.21
CA ALA A 147 9.39 -16.76 0.88
C ALA A 147 8.84 -15.85 -0.25
N ILE A 148 9.09 -14.54 -0.18
CA ILE A 148 8.72 -13.58 -1.26
C ILE A 148 9.32 -14.04 -2.59
N ARG A 149 10.64 -14.27 -2.66
CA ARG A 149 11.29 -14.69 -3.91
C ARG A 149 10.71 -15.98 -4.49
N LYS A 150 10.46 -16.97 -3.62
CA LYS A 150 9.86 -18.25 -4.04
C LYS A 150 8.44 -18.03 -4.59
N LEU A 151 7.65 -17.22 -3.92
CA LEU A 151 6.25 -16.97 -4.31
C LEU A 151 6.19 -16.17 -5.62
N VAL A 152 7.01 -15.13 -5.81
CA VAL A 152 7.14 -14.38 -7.08
C VAL A 152 7.38 -15.33 -8.24
N ALA A 153 8.36 -16.24 -8.11
CA ALA A 153 8.67 -17.24 -9.15
C ALA A 153 7.50 -18.21 -9.38
N SER A 154 6.83 -18.67 -8.31
CA SER A 154 5.69 -19.60 -8.41
C SER A 154 4.46 -18.97 -9.08
N LEU A 155 4.29 -17.65 -8.93
CA LEU A 155 3.24 -16.87 -9.60
C LEU A 155 3.57 -16.54 -11.06
N GLY A 156 4.79 -16.84 -11.52
CA GLY A 156 5.24 -16.51 -12.88
C GLY A 156 5.49 -15.02 -13.09
N LEU A 157 5.73 -14.27 -12.00
CA LEU A 157 6.01 -12.83 -12.07
C LEU A 157 7.51 -12.59 -12.26
N ASP A 158 7.87 -11.54 -13.00
CA ASP A 158 9.26 -11.15 -13.23
C ASP A 158 9.78 -10.25 -12.11
N ALA A 159 10.64 -10.79 -11.26
CA ALA A 159 11.24 -10.04 -10.16
C ALA A 159 12.04 -8.80 -10.63
N SER A 160 12.51 -8.76 -11.87
CA SER A 160 13.24 -7.62 -12.43
C SER A 160 12.34 -6.40 -12.67
N GLU A 161 11.02 -6.61 -12.73
CA GLU A 161 10.00 -5.54 -12.84
C GLU A 161 9.59 -4.96 -11.50
N ALA A 162 10.24 -5.36 -10.40
CA ALA A 162 9.92 -4.85 -9.07
C ALA A 162 10.01 -3.32 -8.99
N VAL A 163 8.95 -2.70 -8.49
CA VAL A 163 8.83 -1.24 -8.40
C VAL A 163 9.18 -0.77 -6.99
N PRO A 164 10.30 -0.06 -6.79
CA PRO A 164 10.75 0.37 -5.47
C PRO A 164 9.94 1.54 -4.88
N HIS A 165 8.98 2.08 -5.63
CA HIS A 165 8.23 3.27 -5.29
C HIS A 165 6.84 2.94 -4.74
N SER A 166 6.36 3.74 -3.79
CA SER A 166 4.96 3.72 -3.34
C SER A 166 4.01 4.24 -4.42
N TYR A 167 2.72 3.91 -4.35
CA TYR A 167 1.71 4.44 -5.28
C TYR A 167 1.70 5.98 -5.34
N PRO A 168 1.74 6.72 -4.21
CA PRO A 168 1.88 8.17 -4.23
C PRO A 168 3.13 8.65 -4.99
N GLU A 169 4.29 8.00 -4.79
CA GLU A 169 5.52 8.38 -5.48
C GLU A 169 5.42 8.17 -6.99
N ILE A 170 4.85 7.02 -7.42
CA ILE A 170 4.64 6.73 -8.85
C ILE A 170 3.71 7.79 -9.45
N TYR A 171 2.57 8.05 -8.79
CA TYR A 171 1.59 9.00 -9.27
C TYR A 171 2.14 10.43 -9.36
N LEU A 172 2.81 10.90 -8.30
CA LEU A 172 3.37 12.25 -8.27
C LEU A 172 4.47 12.47 -9.32
N ARG A 173 5.24 11.42 -9.66
CA ARG A 173 6.19 11.46 -10.79
C ARG A 173 5.46 11.58 -12.12
N ARG A 174 4.39 10.80 -12.36
CA ARG A 174 3.55 10.92 -13.57
C ARG A 174 2.93 12.31 -13.66
N ARG A 175 2.40 12.83 -12.55
CA ARG A 175 1.77 14.16 -12.50
C ARG A 175 2.76 15.31 -12.77
N LYS A 176 4.05 15.15 -12.46
CA LYS A 176 5.09 16.12 -12.87
C LYS A 176 5.29 16.16 -14.39
N GLN A 177 5.08 15.03 -15.07
CA GLN A 177 5.18 14.92 -16.54
C GLN A 177 3.87 15.33 -17.23
N ASP A 178 2.73 15.08 -16.57
CA ASP A 178 1.39 15.45 -17.03
C ASP A 178 0.64 16.23 -15.93
N PRO A 179 0.76 17.56 -15.90
CA PRO A 179 0.07 18.40 -14.91
C PRO A 179 -1.47 18.41 -15.02
N SER A 180 -2.04 17.83 -16.09
CA SER A 180 -3.50 17.70 -16.22
C SER A 180 -4.10 16.63 -15.31
N LEU A 181 -3.25 15.74 -14.77
CA LEU A 181 -3.69 14.73 -13.81
C LEU A 181 -4.20 15.38 -12.50
N PRO A 182 -5.28 14.84 -11.88
CA PRO A 182 -5.82 15.34 -10.64
C PRO A 182 -4.77 15.49 -9.52
N PRO A 183 -5.00 16.35 -8.52
CA PRO A 183 -4.09 16.48 -7.39
C PRO A 183 -3.99 15.19 -6.55
N ASP A 184 -5.09 14.45 -6.44
CA ASP A 184 -5.20 13.18 -5.73
C ASP A 184 -5.31 12.01 -6.72
N MET A 185 -4.80 10.83 -6.35
CA MET A 185 -4.89 9.59 -7.14
C MET A 185 -6.19 8.85 -6.78
N VAL A 186 -7.28 9.23 -7.37
CA VAL A 186 -8.61 8.67 -7.11
C VAL A 186 -9.22 8.08 -8.38
N PHE A 187 -10.11 7.10 -8.21
CA PHE A 187 -10.88 6.59 -9.34
C PHE A 187 -11.83 7.67 -9.86
N VAL A 188 -11.65 8.05 -11.10
CA VAL A 188 -12.58 8.97 -11.78
C VAL A 188 -13.86 8.20 -12.11
N PRO A 189 -15.04 8.68 -11.70
CA PRO A 189 -16.29 8.07 -12.13
C PRO A 189 -16.34 8.05 -13.68
N LYS A 190 -16.52 6.86 -14.27
CA LYS A 190 -16.78 6.81 -15.71
C LYS A 190 -18.03 7.65 -15.98
N LYS A 191 -17.89 8.74 -16.75
CA LYS A 191 -19.08 9.44 -17.25
C LYS A 191 -19.94 8.38 -17.93
N ARG A 192 -21.15 8.16 -17.41
CA ARG A 192 -22.13 7.35 -18.14
C ARG A 192 -22.40 8.03 -19.48
N PRO A 193 -22.40 7.27 -20.56
CA PRO A 193 -22.73 7.81 -21.88
C PRO A 193 -24.16 8.36 -21.89
#